data_780ba8ae7732501922b64611e56c5125
#
_entry.id   780ba8ae7732501922b64611e56c5125
#
_cell.length_a   1.000
_cell.length_b   1.000
_cell.length_c   1.000
_cell.angle_alpha   90.00
_cell.angle_beta   90.00
_cell.angle_gamma   90.00
#
_symmetry.space_group_name_H-M   'P 1'
#
loop_
_entity.id
_entity.type
_entity.pdbx_description
1 polymer ?
#
loop_
_entity_poly.entity_id
_entity_poly.type
_entity_poly.pdbx_seq_one_letter_code
_entity_poly.pdbx_strand_id
1 'polypeptide(L)'
;MSHLAAVIIHEEHAAVSAVLRSLLAMLRQGPETEPERFFDVLRAMLFYIDEFPEKRHHPKESNLLFPRLVRACPELMPVISRLENDHIAGERKVRELQHLLLAWELIGESRRGAFESRALEYVTFSLNHMRTEETEVMPAAEKGLSAGDWAELDAAFVIDRDPLAGGERDRHYDRLFTRIVLKAPAPIGVGPTMESLLQP
;
A
#
# COMPACT_ATOMS: atom_id res chain seq x y z
N MET A 1 18.06 15.24 13.05
CA MET A 1 18.38 14.33 11.93
C MET A 1 17.18 13.41 11.78
N SER A 2 16.71 13.16 10.58
CA SER A 2 15.62 12.21 10.34
C SER A 2 16.10 10.79 10.64
N HIS A 3 15.34 10.01 11.40
CA HIS A 3 15.62 8.60 11.68
C HIS A 3 15.34 7.75 10.44
N LEU A 4 16.13 6.68 10.23
CA LEU A 4 16.05 5.86 9.04
C LEU A 4 14.68 5.14 8.93
N ALA A 5 14.15 4.64 10.04
CA ALA A 5 12.81 4.04 10.06
C ALA A 5 11.73 5.03 9.60
N ALA A 6 11.79 6.29 10.06
CA ALA A 6 10.84 7.32 9.64
C ALA A 6 10.91 7.60 8.12
N VAL A 7 12.13 7.62 7.56
CA VAL A 7 12.34 7.76 6.11
C VAL A 7 11.75 6.57 5.37
N ILE A 8 12.03 5.34 5.83
CA ILE A 8 11.52 4.11 5.20
C ILE A 8 10.00 4.06 5.21
N ILE A 9 9.35 4.33 6.36
CA ILE A 9 7.89 4.39 6.48
C ILE A 9 7.30 5.36 5.45
N HIS A 10 7.85 6.58 5.39
CA HIS A 10 7.36 7.58 4.42
C HIS A 10 7.53 7.14 2.97
N GLU A 11 8.67 6.52 2.61
CA GLU A 11 8.91 6.03 1.25
C GLU A 11 8.01 4.84 0.90
N GLU A 12 7.74 3.94 1.85
CA GLU A 12 6.79 2.83 1.68
C GLU A 12 5.35 3.34 1.51
N HIS A 13 4.91 4.34 2.30
CA HIS A 13 3.62 5.03 2.11
C HIS A 13 3.51 5.71 0.74
N ALA A 14 4.58 6.35 0.27
CA ALA A 14 4.60 6.97 -1.05
C ALA A 14 4.45 5.92 -2.17
N ALA A 15 5.12 4.77 -2.07
CA ALA A 15 5.01 3.67 -3.02
C ALA A 15 3.58 3.07 -3.03
N VAL A 16 3.03 2.78 -1.86
CA VAL A 16 1.63 2.29 -1.72
C VAL A 16 0.64 3.30 -2.30
N SER A 17 0.77 4.58 -1.97
CA SER A 17 -0.07 5.65 -2.52
C SER A 17 -0.01 5.72 -4.04
N ALA A 18 1.17 5.50 -4.63
CA ALA A 18 1.34 5.46 -6.08
C ALA A 18 0.64 4.25 -6.71
N VAL A 19 0.75 3.06 -6.11
CA VAL A 19 0.02 1.86 -6.55
C VAL A 19 -1.49 2.08 -6.49
N LEU A 20 -2.01 2.61 -5.37
CA LEU A 20 -3.44 2.88 -5.18
C LEU A 20 -4.00 3.87 -6.22
N ARG A 21 -3.25 4.94 -6.52
CA ARG A 21 -3.64 5.91 -7.55
C ARG A 21 -3.62 5.31 -8.95
N SER A 22 -2.61 4.48 -9.26
CA SER A 22 -2.53 3.77 -10.54
C SER A 22 -3.64 2.73 -10.69
N LEU A 23 -4.05 2.06 -9.61
CA LEU A 23 -5.21 1.18 -9.58
C LEU A 23 -6.48 1.92 -9.98
N LEU A 24 -6.75 3.09 -9.39
CA LEU A 24 -7.89 3.92 -9.77
C LEU A 24 -7.80 4.45 -11.21
N ALA A 25 -6.60 4.74 -11.71
CA ALA A 25 -6.40 5.14 -13.11
C ALA A 25 -6.75 3.98 -14.06
N MET A 26 -6.32 2.75 -13.73
CA MET A 26 -6.70 1.56 -14.51
C MET A 26 -8.20 1.32 -14.52
N LEU A 27 -8.90 1.47 -13.38
CA LEU A 27 -10.35 1.30 -13.33
C LEU A 27 -11.09 2.29 -14.23
N ARG A 28 -10.61 3.54 -14.33
CA ARG A 28 -11.16 4.51 -15.26
C ARG A 28 -10.94 4.16 -16.73
N GLN A 29 -9.80 3.54 -17.06
CA GLN A 29 -9.51 3.05 -18.42
C GLN A 29 -10.38 1.85 -18.80
N GLY A 30 -10.60 0.96 -17.83
CA GLY A 30 -11.31 -0.31 -18.10
C GLY A 30 -10.50 -1.31 -18.93
N PRO A 31 -11.05 -2.52 -19.17
CA PRO A 31 -10.37 -3.61 -19.88
C PRO A 31 -10.48 -3.56 -21.42
N GLU A 32 -11.00 -2.48 -22.02
CA GLU A 32 -11.58 -2.41 -23.38
C GLU A 32 -10.69 -2.96 -24.51
N THR A 33 -9.38 -2.69 -24.50
CA THR A 33 -8.47 -3.05 -25.60
C THR A 33 -7.60 -4.28 -25.32
N GLU A 34 -7.24 -4.51 -24.07
CA GLU A 34 -6.33 -5.59 -23.64
C GLU A 34 -6.80 -6.20 -22.30
N PRO A 35 -7.93 -6.93 -22.28
CA PRO A 35 -8.52 -7.41 -21.02
C PRO A 35 -7.59 -8.32 -20.21
N GLU A 36 -6.86 -9.23 -20.86
CA GLU A 36 -5.89 -10.09 -20.16
C GLU A 36 -4.81 -9.29 -19.44
N ARG A 37 -4.26 -8.28 -20.12
CA ARG A 37 -3.26 -7.39 -19.54
C ARG A 37 -3.83 -6.57 -18.38
N PHE A 38 -5.04 -6.05 -18.54
CA PHE A 38 -5.73 -5.27 -17.52
C PHE A 38 -5.89 -6.07 -16.22
N PHE A 39 -6.48 -7.27 -16.30
CA PHE A 39 -6.65 -8.13 -15.13
C PHE A 39 -5.31 -8.62 -14.55
N ASP A 40 -4.31 -8.89 -15.39
CA ASP A 40 -2.98 -9.29 -14.96
C ASP A 40 -2.30 -8.22 -14.10
N VAL A 41 -2.42 -6.94 -14.48
CA VAL A 41 -1.85 -5.83 -13.72
C VAL A 41 -2.63 -5.58 -12.43
N LEU A 42 -3.97 -5.61 -12.46
CA LEU A 42 -4.78 -5.46 -11.25
C LEU A 42 -4.49 -6.58 -10.22
N ARG A 43 -4.35 -7.83 -10.68
CA ARG A 43 -3.94 -8.95 -9.81
C ARG A 43 -2.56 -8.69 -9.19
N ALA A 44 -1.61 -8.20 -9.98
CA ALA A 44 -0.28 -7.86 -9.49
C ALA A 44 -0.31 -6.75 -8.44
N MET A 45 -1.12 -5.70 -8.65
CA MET A 45 -1.28 -4.61 -7.68
C MET A 45 -1.91 -5.09 -6.36
N LEU A 46 -2.99 -5.86 -6.43
CA LEU A 46 -3.65 -6.38 -5.23
C LEU A 46 -2.77 -7.40 -4.49
N PHE A 47 -2.00 -8.20 -5.21
CA PHE A 47 -1.03 -9.10 -4.60
C PHE A 47 0.10 -8.31 -3.90
N TYR A 48 0.62 -7.25 -4.53
CA TYR A 48 1.60 -6.38 -3.91
C TYR A 48 1.07 -5.75 -2.62
N ILE A 49 -0.16 -5.23 -2.64
CA ILE A 49 -0.79 -4.62 -1.46
C ILE A 49 -0.92 -5.64 -0.31
N ASP A 50 -1.35 -6.87 -0.59
CA ASP A 50 -1.44 -7.93 0.43
C ASP A 50 -0.05 -8.34 0.97
N GLU A 51 0.97 -8.41 0.10
CA GLU A 51 2.27 -8.95 0.44
C GLU A 51 3.19 -7.95 1.15
N PHE A 52 3.16 -6.68 0.78
CA PHE A 52 4.10 -5.68 1.32
C PHE A 52 3.47 -4.80 2.41
N PRO A 53 2.46 -3.96 2.17
CA PRO A 53 1.83 -3.21 3.25
C PRO A 53 1.26 -4.10 4.34
N GLU A 54 0.36 -5.02 3.99
CA GLU A 54 -0.41 -5.76 4.99
C GLU A 54 0.45 -6.78 5.77
N LYS A 55 1.37 -7.50 5.12
CA LYS A 55 2.12 -8.58 5.76
C LYS A 55 3.52 -8.20 6.25
N ARG A 56 4.09 -7.09 5.79
CA ARG A 56 5.47 -6.71 6.16
C ARG A 56 5.55 -5.37 6.86
N HIS A 57 4.87 -4.34 6.34
CA HIS A 57 4.90 -2.99 6.89
C HIS A 57 4.08 -2.89 8.18
N HIS A 58 2.78 -3.13 8.13
CA HIS A 58 1.87 -3.04 9.28
C HIS A 58 2.31 -3.89 10.49
N PRO A 59 2.83 -5.14 10.34
CA PRO A 59 3.37 -5.88 11.48
C PRO A 59 4.56 -5.21 12.16
N LYS A 60 5.41 -4.45 11.44
CA LYS A 60 6.50 -3.70 12.06
C LYS A 60 5.97 -2.54 12.90
N GLU A 61 4.95 -1.85 12.42
CA GLU A 61 4.28 -0.80 13.19
C GLU A 61 3.59 -1.35 14.42
N SER A 62 2.73 -2.34 14.27
CA SER A 62 1.97 -2.97 15.35
C SER A 62 2.86 -3.58 16.42
N ASN A 63 3.95 -4.26 16.04
CA ASN A 63 4.78 -4.97 17.00
C ASN A 63 5.95 -4.14 17.55
N LEU A 64 6.37 -3.08 16.85
CA LEU A 64 7.57 -2.35 17.23
C LEU A 64 7.31 -0.86 17.50
N LEU A 65 6.70 -0.13 16.55
CA LEU A 65 6.49 1.32 16.67
C LEU A 65 5.40 1.66 17.69
N PHE A 66 4.20 1.09 17.52
CA PHE A 66 3.03 1.43 18.32
C PHE A 66 3.21 1.13 19.82
N PRO A 67 3.75 -0.02 20.25
CA PRO A 67 3.99 -0.29 21.68
C PRO A 67 4.97 0.69 22.33
N ARG A 68 5.98 1.16 21.57
CA ARG A 68 6.93 2.17 22.06
C ARG A 68 6.26 3.51 22.20
N LEU A 69 5.45 3.90 21.22
CA LEU A 69 4.69 5.15 21.24
C LEU A 69 3.70 5.20 22.40
N VAL A 70 2.91 4.17 22.62
CA VAL A 70 1.94 4.11 23.71
C VAL A 70 2.65 4.24 25.07
N ARG A 71 3.85 3.69 25.22
CA ARG A 71 4.66 3.82 26.43
C ARG A 71 5.19 5.24 26.62
N ALA A 72 5.64 5.89 25.53
CA ALA A 72 6.23 7.23 25.58
C ALA A 72 5.17 8.34 25.59
N CYS A 73 4.05 8.14 24.87
CA CYS A 73 2.97 9.09 24.65
C CYS A 73 1.61 8.39 24.86
N PRO A 74 1.21 8.13 26.13
CA PRO A 74 -0.03 7.39 26.42
C PRO A 74 -1.32 8.00 25.86
N GLU A 75 -1.31 9.31 25.62
CA GLU A 75 -2.42 10.06 25.00
C GLU A 75 -2.72 9.63 23.57
N LEU A 76 -1.79 8.97 22.88
CA LEU A 76 -1.99 8.42 21.53
C LEU A 76 -2.73 7.08 21.52
N MET A 77 -2.98 6.47 22.67
CA MET A 77 -3.68 5.17 22.74
C MET A 77 -4.95 5.10 21.87
N PRO A 78 -5.86 6.11 21.86
CA PRO A 78 -7.04 6.05 21.00
C PRO A 78 -6.72 6.03 19.50
N VAL A 79 -5.70 6.78 19.07
CA VAL A 79 -5.25 6.81 17.66
C VAL A 79 -4.63 5.46 17.29
N ILE A 80 -3.72 4.97 18.11
CA ILE A 80 -3.07 3.66 17.89
C ILE A 80 -4.09 2.52 17.86
N SER A 81 -5.06 2.50 18.78
CA SER A 81 -6.11 1.46 18.79
C SER A 81 -6.96 1.50 17.52
N ARG A 82 -7.19 2.68 16.94
CA ARG A 82 -7.88 2.81 15.65
C ARG A 82 -7.02 2.25 14.52
N LEU A 83 -5.74 2.61 14.44
CA LEU A 83 -4.81 2.12 13.41
C LEU A 83 -4.64 0.60 13.47
N GLU A 84 -4.54 0.01 14.65
CA GLU A 84 -4.53 -1.45 14.83
C GLU A 84 -5.80 -2.13 14.27
N ASN A 85 -6.96 -1.54 14.50
CA ASN A 85 -8.21 -2.02 13.90
C ASN A 85 -8.21 -1.83 12.37
N ASP A 86 -7.60 -0.75 11.88
CA ASP A 86 -7.45 -0.50 10.45
C ASP A 86 -6.56 -1.54 9.79
N HIS A 87 -5.45 -1.98 10.41
CA HIS A 87 -4.60 -3.08 9.92
C HIS A 87 -5.43 -4.37 9.72
N ILE A 88 -6.20 -4.77 10.75
CA ILE A 88 -7.07 -5.96 10.67
C ILE A 88 -8.14 -5.78 9.57
N ALA A 89 -8.70 -4.60 9.42
CA ALA A 89 -9.69 -4.30 8.40
C ALA A 89 -9.08 -4.29 6.99
N GLY A 90 -7.86 -3.76 6.83
CA GLY A 90 -7.10 -3.68 5.59
C GLY A 90 -6.88 -5.06 4.96
N GLU A 91 -6.36 -6.02 5.75
CA GLU A 91 -6.21 -7.41 5.31
C GLU A 91 -7.51 -8.02 4.76
N ARG A 92 -8.63 -7.82 5.46
CA ARG A 92 -9.93 -8.36 5.01
C ARG A 92 -10.40 -7.71 3.72
N LYS A 93 -10.24 -6.38 3.62
CA LYS A 93 -10.63 -5.60 2.44
C LYS A 93 -9.84 -5.99 1.20
N VAL A 94 -8.53 -6.20 1.34
CA VAL A 94 -7.67 -6.64 0.22
C VAL A 94 -8.08 -8.04 -0.27
N ARG A 95 -8.35 -8.97 0.64
CA ARG A 95 -8.84 -10.32 0.26
C ARG A 95 -10.21 -10.27 -0.42
N GLU A 96 -11.12 -9.39 0.06
CA GLU A 96 -12.40 -9.15 -0.61
C GLU A 96 -12.18 -8.61 -2.03
N LEU A 97 -11.26 -7.66 -2.22
CA LEU A 97 -10.93 -7.11 -3.54
C LEU A 97 -10.38 -8.19 -4.49
N GLN A 98 -9.47 -9.04 -4.00
CA GLN A 98 -8.94 -10.16 -4.80
C GLN A 98 -10.07 -11.09 -5.26
N HIS A 99 -11.02 -11.42 -4.38
CA HIS A 99 -12.19 -12.23 -4.73
C HIS A 99 -13.11 -11.53 -5.73
N LEU A 100 -13.40 -10.24 -5.54
CA LEU A 100 -14.25 -9.47 -6.45
C LEU A 100 -13.61 -9.27 -7.82
N LEU A 101 -12.29 -9.09 -7.89
CA LEU A 101 -11.55 -9.01 -9.14
C LEU A 101 -11.66 -10.34 -9.91
N LEU A 102 -11.46 -11.46 -9.22
CA LEU A 102 -11.60 -12.78 -9.81
C LEU A 102 -13.04 -13.02 -10.31
N ALA A 103 -14.05 -12.58 -9.55
CA ALA A 103 -15.44 -12.68 -9.95
C ALA A 103 -15.74 -11.84 -11.21
N TRP A 104 -15.17 -10.61 -11.31
CA TRP A 104 -15.31 -9.79 -12.52
C TRP A 104 -14.64 -10.45 -13.72
N GLU A 105 -13.43 -10.94 -13.58
CA GLU A 105 -12.68 -11.61 -14.65
C GLU A 105 -13.41 -12.87 -15.18
N LEU A 106 -13.95 -13.72 -14.30
CA LEU A 106 -14.54 -15.01 -14.66
C LEU A 106 -16.03 -14.95 -15.01
N ILE A 107 -16.78 -14.04 -14.39
CA ILE A 107 -18.26 -13.96 -14.58
C ILE A 107 -18.61 -12.83 -15.56
N GLY A 108 -17.76 -11.79 -15.66
CA GLY A 108 -17.91 -10.68 -16.60
C GLY A 108 -18.44 -9.39 -16.01
N GLU A 109 -18.80 -8.46 -16.88
CA GLU A 109 -19.10 -7.05 -16.57
C GLU A 109 -20.17 -6.82 -15.47
N SER A 110 -21.07 -7.77 -15.27
CA SER A 110 -22.06 -7.69 -14.18
C SER A 110 -21.43 -7.60 -12.77
N ARG A 111 -20.16 -7.97 -12.64
CA ARG A 111 -19.40 -7.93 -11.37
C ARG A 111 -18.49 -6.71 -11.24
N ARG A 112 -18.28 -5.95 -12.30
CA ARG A 112 -17.41 -4.76 -12.33
C ARG A 112 -17.75 -3.74 -11.27
N GLY A 113 -19.01 -3.33 -11.20
CA GLY A 113 -19.45 -2.28 -10.26
C GLY A 113 -19.20 -2.63 -8.78
N ALA A 114 -19.31 -3.91 -8.40
CA ALA A 114 -18.99 -4.36 -7.06
C ALA A 114 -17.49 -4.21 -6.76
N PHE A 115 -16.62 -4.59 -7.69
CA PHE A 115 -15.18 -4.41 -7.54
C PHE A 115 -14.79 -2.94 -7.48
N GLU A 116 -15.28 -2.10 -8.41
CA GLU A 116 -14.95 -0.67 -8.46
C GLU A 116 -15.35 0.07 -7.17
N SER A 117 -16.56 -0.21 -6.66
CA SER A 117 -17.03 0.39 -5.41
C SER A 117 -16.12 0.05 -4.23
N ARG A 118 -15.78 -1.24 -4.08
CA ARG A 118 -14.89 -1.68 -2.99
C ARG A 118 -13.46 -1.21 -3.16
N ALA A 119 -12.97 -1.11 -4.39
CA ALA A 119 -11.64 -0.55 -4.66
C ALA A 119 -11.56 0.93 -4.26
N LEU A 120 -12.57 1.73 -4.57
CA LEU A 120 -12.61 3.14 -4.16
C LEU A 120 -12.68 3.29 -2.64
N GLU A 121 -13.50 2.47 -1.97
CA GLU A 121 -13.59 2.44 -0.50
C GLU A 121 -12.22 2.07 0.12
N TYR A 122 -11.55 1.05 -0.41
CA TYR A 122 -10.25 0.61 0.06
C TYR A 122 -9.17 1.69 -0.13
N VAL A 123 -9.12 2.30 -1.30
CA VAL A 123 -8.15 3.38 -1.57
C VAL A 123 -8.36 4.56 -0.62
N THR A 124 -9.60 4.98 -0.41
CA THR A 124 -9.93 6.06 0.53
C THR A 124 -9.52 5.71 1.96
N PHE A 125 -9.82 4.49 2.38
CA PHE A 125 -9.46 3.95 3.68
C PHE A 125 -7.95 3.96 3.89
N SER A 126 -7.17 3.39 2.96
CA SER A 126 -5.71 3.29 3.09
C SER A 126 -5.02 4.65 3.06
N LEU A 127 -5.47 5.58 2.21
CA LEU A 127 -4.91 6.94 2.18
C LEU A 127 -5.19 7.71 3.48
N ASN A 128 -6.35 7.52 4.10
CA ASN A 128 -6.67 8.14 5.39
C ASN A 128 -5.87 7.52 6.53
N HIS A 129 -5.66 6.20 6.50
CA HIS A 129 -4.81 5.48 7.45
C HIS A 129 -3.39 6.04 7.44
N MET A 130 -2.68 5.98 6.30
CA MET A 130 -1.33 6.52 6.15
C MET A 130 -1.25 8.01 6.52
N ARG A 131 -2.27 8.81 6.16
CA ARG A 131 -2.32 10.22 6.55
C ARG A 131 -2.35 10.39 8.08
N THR A 132 -3.10 9.57 8.80
CA THR A 132 -3.14 9.61 10.26
C THR A 132 -1.77 9.32 10.84
N GLU A 133 -1.07 8.33 10.33
CA GLU A 133 0.29 8.01 10.75
C GLU A 133 1.25 9.14 10.50
N GLU A 134 1.26 9.71 9.31
CA GLU A 134 2.15 10.82 8.95
C GLU A 134 1.86 12.11 9.72
N THR A 135 0.59 12.37 10.09
CA THR A 135 0.23 13.64 10.73
C THR A 135 0.11 13.58 12.25
N GLU A 136 -0.15 12.41 12.83
CA GLU A 136 -0.34 12.24 14.27
C GLU A 136 0.74 11.35 14.90
N VAL A 137 1.04 10.19 14.29
CA VAL A 137 1.93 9.17 14.86
C VAL A 137 3.40 9.56 14.69
N MET A 138 3.82 9.87 13.46
CA MET A 138 5.23 10.18 13.20
C MET A 138 5.73 11.43 13.90
N PRO A 139 4.99 12.56 13.96
CA PRO A 139 5.41 13.73 14.73
C PRO A 139 5.49 13.48 16.24
N ALA A 140 4.67 12.59 16.77
CA ALA A 140 4.74 12.20 18.17
C ALA A 140 5.93 11.25 18.43
N ALA A 141 6.23 10.35 17.51
CA ALA A 141 7.41 9.49 17.57
C ALA A 141 8.70 10.30 17.60
N GLU A 142 8.82 11.30 16.73
CA GLU A 142 9.99 12.18 16.67
C GLU A 142 10.23 12.95 17.98
N LYS A 143 9.17 13.26 18.71
CA LYS A 143 9.25 14.01 19.98
C LYS A 143 9.40 13.11 21.20
N GLY A 144 8.77 11.94 21.19
CA GLY A 144 8.58 11.10 22.37
C GLY A 144 9.54 9.91 22.48
N LEU A 145 10.01 9.37 21.36
CA LEU A 145 10.87 8.19 21.38
C LEU A 145 12.32 8.53 21.72
N SER A 146 12.96 7.65 22.50
CA SER A 146 14.37 7.76 22.83
C SER A 146 15.28 7.39 21.65
N ALA A 147 16.55 7.80 21.71
CA ALA A 147 17.56 7.37 20.73
C ALA A 147 17.71 5.84 20.67
N GLY A 148 17.51 5.13 21.79
CA GLY A 148 17.52 3.67 21.85
C GLY A 148 16.33 3.05 21.10
N ASP A 149 15.11 3.59 21.30
CA ASP A 149 13.93 3.15 20.58
C ASP A 149 14.11 3.31 19.05
N TRP A 150 14.64 4.45 18.64
CA TRP A 150 14.92 4.71 17.22
C TRP A 150 15.98 3.79 16.64
N ALA A 151 17.05 3.48 17.36
CA ALA A 151 18.07 2.55 16.89
C ALA A 151 17.52 1.15 16.64
N GLU A 152 16.60 0.68 17.48
CA GLU A 152 15.92 -0.60 17.30
C GLU A 152 14.94 -0.57 16.12
N LEU A 153 14.18 0.52 15.94
CA LEU A 153 13.29 0.71 14.81
C LEU A 153 14.07 0.80 13.49
N ASP A 154 15.15 1.59 13.45
CA ASP A 154 16.00 1.73 12.27
C ASP A 154 16.55 0.37 11.81
N ALA A 155 17.01 -0.47 12.74
CA ALA A 155 17.48 -1.82 12.43
C ALA A 155 16.37 -2.73 11.89
N ALA A 156 15.15 -2.63 12.45
CA ALA A 156 14.03 -3.49 12.08
C ALA A 156 13.41 -3.10 10.72
N PHE A 157 13.27 -1.80 10.44
CA PHE A 157 12.64 -1.35 9.20
C PHE A 157 13.52 -1.54 7.95
N VAL A 158 14.83 -1.67 8.10
CA VAL A 158 15.74 -2.05 6.99
C VAL A 158 15.48 -3.48 6.52
N ILE A 159 15.10 -4.39 7.43
CA ILE A 159 14.82 -5.79 7.11
C ILE A 159 13.52 -5.87 6.30
N ASP A 160 13.52 -6.60 5.19
CA ASP A 160 12.34 -6.79 4.32
C ASP A 160 11.68 -5.49 3.86
N ARG A 161 12.50 -4.45 3.59
CA ARG A 161 12.03 -3.18 3.04
C ARG A 161 11.39 -3.38 1.68
N ASP A 162 10.32 -2.63 1.41
CA ASP A 162 9.60 -2.70 0.14
C ASP A 162 10.49 -2.34 -1.06
N PRO A 163 10.62 -3.24 -2.05
CA PRO A 163 11.42 -2.98 -3.25
C PRO A 163 10.92 -1.80 -4.12
N LEU A 164 9.64 -1.44 -4.06
CA LEU A 164 9.14 -0.22 -4.73
C LEU A 164 9.53 1.06 -3.99
N ALA A 165 9.86 0.95 -2.71
CA ALA A 165 10.39 2.02 -1.86
C ALA A 165 11.92 1.96 -1.68
N GLY A 166 12.65 1.31 -2.59
CA GLY A 166 14.10 1.24 -2.58
C GLY A 166 14.72 0.08 -1.80
N GLY A 167 13.93 -0.90 -1.38
CA GLY A 167 14.43 -2.16 -0.81
C GLY A 167 15.12 -3.05 -1.86
N GLU A 168 15.83 -4.07 -1.39
CA GLU A 168 16.44 -5.06 -2.28
C GLU A 168 15.35 -5.87 -3.00
N ARG A 169 15.56 -6.09 -4.30
CA ARG A 169 14.65 -6.93 -5.10
C ARG A 169 14.94 -8.40 -4.84
N ASP A 170 14.01 -9.08 -4.22
CA ASP A 170 13.99 -10.54 -4.21
C ASP A 170 13.57 -11.05 -5.60
N ARG A 171 14.36 -11.94 -6.18
CA ARG A 171 14.11 -12.55 -7.50
C ARG A 171 12.75 -13.25 -7.60
N HIS A 172 12.20 -13.71 -6.48
CA HIS A 172 10.86 -14.30 -6.44
C HIS A 172 9.76 -13.29 -6.82
N TYR A 173 9.98 -12.00 -6.61
CA TYR A 173 9.04 -10.94 -6.93
C TYR A 173 9.37 -10.16 -8.21
N ASP A 174 10.45 -10.52 -8.95
CA ASP A 174 10.85 -9.81 -10.18
C ASP A 174 9.70 -9.70 -11.20
N ARG A 175 8.93 -10.77 -11.37
CA ARG A 175 7.76 -10.76 -12.27
C ARG A 175 6.67 -9.81 -11.81
N LEU A 176 6.43 -9.74 -10.49
CA LEU A 176 5.44 -8.85 -9.89
C LEU A 176 5.80 -7.39 -10.17
N PHE A 177 7.01 -6.99 -9.77
CA PHE A 177 7.47 -5.61 -9.95
C PHE A 177 7.59 -5.21 -11.42
N THR A 178 8.05 -6.12 -12.29
CA THR A 178 8.09 -5.88 -13.74
C THR A 178 6.69 -5.60 -14.30
N ARG A 179 5.67 -6.35 -13.87
CA ARG A 179 4.28 -6.10 -14.30
C ARG A 179 3.79 -4.75 -13.83
N ILE A 180 3.98 -4.40 -12.57
CA ILE A 180 3.53 -3.12 -12.02
C ILE A 180 4.27 -1.98 -12.73
N VAL A 181 5.61 -1.97 -12.73
CA VAL A 181 6.39 -0.84 -13.24
C VAL A 181 6.24 -0.67 -14.76
N LEU A 182 6.23 -1.75 -15.54
CA LEU A 182 6.18 -1.63 -17.00
C LEU A 182 4.75 -1.51 -17.57
N LYS A 183 3.73 -1.97 -16.86
CA LYS A 183 2.39 -2.11 -17.41
C LYS A 183 1.33 -1.23 -16.73
N ALA A 184 1.50 -0.89 -15.46
CA ALA A 184 0.59 0.03 -14.79
C ALA A 184 0.77 1.47 -15.29
N PRO A 185 -0.29 2.28 -15.31
CA PRO A 185 -0.15 3.71 -15.60
C PRO A 185 0.57 4.45 -14.48
N ALA A 186 0.98 5.69 -14.75
CA ALA A 186 1.50 6.58 -13.73
C ALA A 186 0.47 6.74 -12.57
N PRO A 187 0.91 7.00 -11.33
CA PRO A 187 2.28 7.38 -10.95
C PRO A 187 3.23 6.21 -10.67
N ILE A 188 2.77 4.96 -10.51
CA ILE A 188 3.67 3.84 -10.14
C ILE A 188 4.37 3.22 -11.34
N GLY A 189 3.75 3.25 -12.51
CA GLY A 189 4.28 2.60 -13.70
C GLY A 189 4.52 3.55 -14.86
N VAL A 190 5.13 3.01 -15.91
CA VAL A 190 5.37 3.68 -17.20
C VAL A 190 4.48 3.12 -18.31
N GLY A 191 3.45 2.37 -17.94
CA GLY A 191 2.44 1.87 -18.87
C GLY A 191 1.62 3.00 -19.49
N PRO A 192 0.81 2.72 -20.53
CA PRO A 192 0.05 3.71 -21.25
C PRO A 192 -0.96 4.44 -20.35
N THR A 193 -1.04 5.74 -20.49
CA THR A 193 -2.05 6.61 -19.88
C THR A 193 -3.20 6.85 -20.83
N MET A 194 -4.35 7.34 -20.32
CA MET A 194 -5.48 7.75 -21.18
C MET A 194 -5.08 8.72 -22.29
N GLU A 195 -4.18 9.67 -22.00
CA GLU A 195 -3.70 10.65 -22.99
C GLU A 195 -2.87 9.99 -24.11
N SER A 196 -2.10 8.96 -23.80
CA SER A 196 -1.30 8.23 -24.80
C SER A 196 -2.12 7.29 -25.69
N LEU A 197 -3.31 6.88 -25.25
CA LEU A 197 -4.22 6.01 -26.00
C LEU A 197 -5.16 6.80 -26.93
N LEU A 198 -5.29 8.11 -26.71
CA LEU A 198 -6.15 9.00 -27.51
C LEU A 198 -5.38 9.76 -28.62
N GLN A 199 -4.07 9.54 -28.74
CA GLN A 199 -3.30 10.07 -29.87
C GLN A 199 -3.42 9.12 -31.07
N PRO A 200 -3.86 9.62 -32.25
CA PRO A 200 -4.04 8.83 -33.46
C PRO A 200 -2.73 8.26 -34.01
#